data_4d62e13b2ed9f813b12000e181d19ced
#
_entry.id   4d62e13b2ed9f813b12000e181d19ced
#
_cell.length_a   1.000
_cell.length_b   1.000
_cell.length_c   1.000
_cell.angle_alpha   90.00
_cell.angle_beta   90.00
_cell.angle_gamma   90.00
#
_symmetry.space_group_name_H-M   'P 1'
#
loop_
_entity.id
_entity.type
_entity.pdbx_description
1 polymer ?
#
loop_
_entity_poly.entity_id
_entity_poly.type
_entity_poly.pdbx_seq_one_letter_code
_entity_poly.pdbx_strand_id
1 'polypeptide(L)'
;MLPSDCFICAIRPVFYICRFNIFTANFFCPHSTFALHPYFQKSKLLSKCALACIAFLAFETYVIFADLKTMTFNKVLSNLMIMVTNVTIIIMIIQNQFNLNALVDHANGILHILLNKDRYGVENFLGPQFQKTLYLLCYKNYTTFMIISIILILNELANYQNVTVKSFLRLVNLLVNTYTNLSLMCNILLLVEIYRTLLNRCHEQMQTVLDLASNSTKRNFSIRKDLQKLQQLRTHIYENFEKVQVVCGSNLIVFWCCGCTVLVMNFFLLVDGIKQSRVPDYDEILLFILYCLGCVGAYLAGMKVQKLYEMVRNVKN
;
A
#
# COMPACT_ATOMS: atom_id res chain seq x y z
N MET A 1 7.72 -27.93 6.55
CA MET A 1 7.26 -26.86 5.63
C MET A 1 8.47 -26.31 4.92
N LEU A 2 8.51 -26.33 3.59
CA LEU A 2 9.56 -25.65 2.83
C LEU A 2 9.37 -24.13 2.95
N PRO A 3 10.44 -23.30 2.88
CA PRO A 3 10.33 -21.84 2.91
C PRO A 3 9.37 -21.28 1.84
N SER A 4 9.23 -21.99 0.71
CA SER A 4 8.29 -21.69 -0.37
C SER A 4 6.82 -21.79 0.03
N ASP A 5 6.49 -22.57 1.06
CA ASP A 5 5.10 -22.81 1.48
C ASP A 5 4.68 -21.89 2.63
N CYS A 6 5.58 -21.03 3.09
CA CYS A 6 5.32 -20.09 4.17
C CYS A 6 4.84 -18.76 3.62
N PHE A 7 3.61 -18.37 3.96
CA PHE A 7 3.04 -17.09 3.57
C PHE A 7 3.90 -15.89 3.96
N ILE A 8 4.42 -15.86 5.19
CA ILE A 8 5.28 -14.76 5.65
C ILE A 8 6.56 -14.67 4.82
N CYS A 9 7.19 -15.81 4.48
CA CYS A 9 8.37 -15.81 3.64
C CYS A 9 8.05 -15.28 2.23
N ALA A 10 6.89 -15.61 1.69
CA ALA A 10 6.43 -15.16 0.37
C ALA A 10 6.16 -13.64 0.32
N ILE A 11 5.53 -13.06 1.36
CA ILE A 11 5.22 -11.63 1.41
C ILE A 11 6.36 -10.77 1.95
N ARG A 12 7.40 -11.37 2.48
CA ARG A 12 8.52 -10.70 3.15
C ARG A 12 9.10 -9.52 2.35
N PRO A 13 9.38 -9.61 1.04
CA PRO A 13 9.92 -8.50 0.28
C PRO A 13 8.98 -7.29 0.25
N VAL A 14 7.67 -7.52 0.01
CA VAL A 14 6.64 -6.47 -0.01
C VAL A 14 6.50 -5.84 1.37
N PHE A 15 6.51 -6.68 2.40
CA PHE A 15 6.34 -6.25 3.77
C PHE A 15 7.46 -5.31 4.21
N TYR A 16 8.71 -5.56 3.79
CA TYR A 16 9.82 -4.66 4.09
C TYR A 16 9.63 -3.27 3.49
N ILE A 17 9.01 -3.16 2.31
CA ILE A 17 8.71 -1.86 1.69
C ILE A 17 7.66 -1.10 2.52
N CYS A 18 6.63 -1.78 3.03
CA CYS A 18 5.51 -1.14 3.75
C CYS A 18 5.79 -0.87 5.24
N ARG A 19 6.86 -1.43 5.79
CA ARG A 19 7.08 -1.59 7.23
C ARG A 19 7.29 -0.28 7.98
N PHE A 20 7.95 0.71 7.38
CA PHE A 20 8.41 1.88 8.14
C PHE A 20 7.30 2.89 8.43
N ASN A 21 6.38 3.10 7.52
CA ASN A 21 5.40 4.19 7.62
C ASN A 21 3.96 3.70 7.70
N ILE A 22 3.64 2.61 6.98
CA ILE A 22 2.25 2.16 6.82
C ILE A 22 1.90 1.06 7.80
N PHE A 23 2.79 0.07 7.96
CA PHE A 23 2.55 -1.09 8.80
C PHE A 23 3.72 -1.34 9.76
N THR A 24 3.72 -0.61 10.88
CA THR A 24 4.81 -0.63 11.89
C THR A 24 4.75 -1.87 12.79
N ALA A 25 4.79 -3.04 12.17
CA ALA A 25 4.80 -4.32 12.87
C ALA A 25 6.05 -5.14 12.54
N ASN A 26 6.43 -6.02 13.45
CA ASN A 26 7.37 -7.10 13.21
C ASN A 26 6.60 -8.35 12.83
N PHE A 27 7.22 -9.19 12.03
CA PHE A 27 6.71 -10.52 11.73
C PHE A 27 7.67 -11.58 12.26
N PHE A 28 7.09 -12.66 12.71
CA PHE A 28 7.79 -13.81 13.22
C PHE A 28 7.39 -15.04 12.40
N CYS A 29 8.37 -15.83 12.03
CA CYS A 29 8.18 -17.00 11.17
C CYS A 29 9.07 -18.14 11.65
N PRO A 30 8.60 -19.42 11.66
CA PRO A 30 9.41 -20.56 12.06
C PRO A 30 10.73 -20.70 11.31
N HIS A 31 10.81 -20.18 10.06
CA HIS A 31 12.01 -20.26 9.23
C HIS A 31 13.05 -19.18 9.51
N SER A 32 12.68 -18.09 10.16
CA SER A 32 13.58 -16.95 10.41
C SER A 32 13.72 -16.58 11.88
N THR A 33 12.86 -17.15 12.73
CA THR A 33 12.84 -16.91 14.18
C THR A 33 12.45 -18.21 14.88
N PHE A 34 12.76 -18.35 16.16
CA PHE A 34 12.34 -19.50 16.98
C PHE A 34 10.85 -19.52 17.32
N ALA A 35 10.01 -18.90 16.53
CA ALA A 35 8.57 -18.91 16.72
C ALA A 35 7.97 -20.26 16.32
N LEU A 36 7.10 -20.81 17.17
CA LEU A 36 6.37 -22.06 16.89
C LEU A 36 5.38 -21.89 15.72
N HIS A 37 4.75 -20.71 15.65
CA HIS A 37 3.79 -20.35 14.60
C HIS A 37 4.10 -18.96 14.03
N PRO A 38 3.80 -18.70 12.75
CA PRO A 38 3.95 -17.37 12.17
C PRO A 38 2.93 -16.41 12.78
N TYR A 39 3.36 -15.19 13.12
CA TYR A 39 2.48 -14.12 13.60
C TYR A 39 3.07 -12.71 13.37
N PHE A 40 2.20 -11.71 13.41
CA PHE A 40 2.57 -10.30 13.42
C PHE A 40 2.42 -9.70 14.81
N GLN A 41 3.34 -8.81 15.17
CA GLN A 41 3.34 -8.10 16.44
C GLN A 41 3.74 -6.65 16.23
N LYS A 42 3.10 -5.73 16.96
CA LYS A 42 3.50 -4.32 16.96
C LYS A 42 4.98 -4.15 17.28
N SER A 43 5.62 -3.24 16.58
CA SER A 43 7.00 -2.86 16.83
C SER A 43 7.06 -1.48 17.48
N LYS A 44 7.48 -1.41 18.74
CA LYS A 44 7.73 -0.14 19.43
C LYS A 44 8.79 0.71 18.73
N LEU A 45 9.83 0.07 18.18
CA LEU A 45 10.89 0.76 17.45
C LEU A 45 10.35 1.40 16.17
N LEU A 46 9.60 0.65 15.35
CA LEU A 46 9.03 1.17 14.11
C LEU A 46 7.99 2.27 14.35
N SER A 47 7.20 2.17 15.42
CA SER A 47 6.30 3.25 15.84
C SER A 47 7.06 4.52 16.22
N LYS A 48 8.22 4.40 16.91
CA LYS A 48 9.10 5.56 17.16
C LYS A 48 9.68 6.14 15.88
N CYS A 49 10.08 5.31 14.91
CA CYS A 49 10.52 5.78 13.60
C CYS A 49 9.40 6.54 12.85
N ALA A 50 8.17 6.06 12.92
CA ALA A 50 7.02 6.75 12.35
C ALA A 50 6.78 8.11 13.01
N LEU A 51 6.89 8.20 14.35
CA LEU A 51 6.81 9.48 15.08
C LEU A 51 7.94 10.44 14.71
N ALA A 52 9.18 9.94 14.56
CA ALA A 52 10.30 10.74 14.09
C ALA A 52 10.06 11.27 12.66
N CYS A 53 9.47 10.46 11.78
CA CYS A 53 9.07 10.88 10.45
C CYS A 53 8.01 12.01 10.49
N ILE A 54 7.00 11.90 11.36
CA ILE A 54 6.01 12.97 11.58
C ILE A 54 6.69 14.26 12.05
N ALA A 55 7.58 14.17 13.05
CA ALA A 55 8.30 15.32 13.57
C ALA A 55 9.16 16.00 12.49
N PHE A 56 9.85 15.21 11.67
CA PHE A 56 10.63 15.71 10.53
C PHE A 56 9.76 16.44 9.51
N LEU A 57 8.66 15.84 9.07
CA LEU A 57 7.75 16.44 8.09
C LEU A 57 7.06 17.70 8.64
N ALA A 58 6.71 17.72 9.93
CA ALA A 58 6.15 18.90 10.58
C ALA A 58 7.17 20.04 10.67
N PHE A 59 8.43 19.73 11.01
CA PHE A 59 9.53 20.68 11.02
C PHE A 59 9.77 21.28 9.62
N GLU A 60 9.86 20.46 8.59
CA GLU A 60 10.02 20.91 7.21
C GLU A 60 8.85 21.81 6.77
N THR A 61 7.62 21.42 7.11
CA THR A 61 6.42 22.23 6.81
C THR A 61 6.50 23.60 7.50
N TYR A 62 6.96 23.65 8.75
CA TYR A 62 7.16 24.89 9.49
C TYR A 62 8.24 25.78 8.85
N VAL A 63 9.39 25.21 8.47
CA VAL A 63 10.46 25.95 7.78
C VAL A 63 9.97 26.55 6.47
N ILE A 64 9.25 25.76 5.66
CA ILE A 64 8.67 26.24 4.41
C ILE A 64 7.67 27.37 4.67
N PHE A 65 6.80 27.24 5.68
CA PHE A 65 5.82 28.25 6.03
C PHE A 65 6.47 29.57 6.48
N ALA A 66 7.54 29.50 7.25
CA ALA A 66 8.27 30.68 7.70
C ALA A 66 8.87 31.50 6.51
N ASP A 67 9.31 30.80 5.48
CA ASP A 67 9.91 31.42 4.29
C ASP A 67 8.88 32.01 3.29
N LEU A 68 7.60 31.65 3.38
CA LEU A 68 6.56 32.07 2.39
C LEU A 68 6.43 33.58 2.22
N LYS A 69 6.68 34.36 3.29
CA LYS A 69 6.50 35.83 3.29
C LYS A 69 7.47 36.56 2.35
N THR A 70 8.57 35.94 1.99
CA THR A 70 9.66 36.56 1.19
C THR A 70 9.70 36.05 -0.26
N MET A 71 8.77 35.17 -0.65
CA MET A 71 8.83 34.47 -1.91
C MET A 71 7.94 35.07 -2.99
N THR A 72 8.33 34.85 -4.25
CA THR A 72 7.48 35.11 -5.42
C THR A 72 6.29 34.14 -5.45
N PHE A 73 5.21 34.51 -6.10
CA PHE A 73 3.98 33.74 -6.16
C PHE A 73 4.19 32.27 -6.61
N ASN A 74 4.99 32.05 -7.65
CA ASN A 74 5.26 30.69 -8.14
C ASN A 74 6.02 29.83 -7.12
N LYS A 75 6.98 30.42 -6.40
CA LYS A 75 7.67 29.74 -5.30
C LYS A 75 6.74 29.45 -4.14
N VAL A 76 5.82 30.35 -3.82
CA VAL A 76 4.78 30.15 -2.82
C VAL A 76 3.92 28.94 -3.19
N LEU A 77 3.47 28.86 -4.44
CA LEU A 77 2.61 27.76 -4.90
C LEU A 77 3.35 26.41 -4.88
N SER A 78 4.62 26.39 -5.35
CA SER A 78 5.47 25.19 -5.27
C SER A 78 5.67 24.71 -3.82
N ASN A 79 5.92 25.62 -2.90
CA ASN A 79 6.07 25.31 -1.48
C ASN A 79 4.75 24.84 -0.83
N LEU A 80 3.62 25.40 -1.21
CA LEU A 80 2.30 24.94 -0.77
C LEU A 80 2.04 23.49 -1.21
N MET A 81 2.45 23.08 -2.40
CA MET A 81 2.34 21.68 -2.84
C MET A 81 3.11 20.73 -1.91
N ILE A 82 4.34 21.09 -1.56
CA ILE A 82 5.15 20.29 -0.63
C ILE A 82 4.47 20.23 0.75
N MET A 83 3.97 21.37 1.25
CA MET A 83 3.26 21.42 2.54
C MET A 83 2.01 20.55 2.54
N VAL A 84 1.18 20.59 1.50
CA VAL A 84 -0.01 19.76 1.35
C VAL A 84 0.37 18.28 1.34
N THR A 85 1.43 17.92 0.62
CA THR A 85 1.93 16.53 0.59
C THR A 85 2.42 16.10 1.97
N ASN A 86 3.22 16.92 2.66
CA ASN A 86 3.72 16.61 4.00
C ASN A 86 2.57 16.40 5.00
N VAL A 87 1.60 17.32 5.03
CA VAL A 87 0.41 17.23 5.91
C VAL A 87 -0.38 15.95 5.61
N THR A 88 -0.55 15.62 4.34
CA THR A 88 -1.24 14.39 3.92
C THR A 88 -0.53 13.15 4.45
N ILE A 89 0.78 13.07 4.32
CA ILE A 89 1.58 11.94 4.81
C ILE A 89 1.51 11.85 6.33
N ILE A 90 1.60 12.98 7.03
CA ILE A 90 1.43 13.03 8.49
C ILE A 90 0.07 12.44 8.88
N ILE A 91 -1.01 12.87 8.23
CA ILE A 91 -2.36 12.35 8.51
C ILE A 91 -2.41 10.83 8.27
N MET A 92 -1.88 10.33 7.15
CA MET A 92 -1.85 8.89 6.86
C MET A 92 -1.05 8.09 7.89
N ILE A 93 0.12 8.57 8.30
CA ILE A 93 0.93 7.90 9.32
C ILE A 93 0.17 7.87 10.66
N ILE A 94 -0.43 8.97 11.05
CA ILE A 94 -1.23 9.07 12.29
C ILE A 94 -2.41 8.09 12.23
N GLN A 95 -3.18 8.06 11.15
CA GLN A 95 -4.30 7.13 10.97
C GLN A 95 -3.85 5.67 11.08
N ASN A 96 -2.71 5.33 10.47
CA ASN A 96 -2.17 3.98 10.53
C ASN A 96 -1.67 3.61 11.94
N GLN A 97 -1.09 4.56 12.69
CA GLN A 97 -0.69 4.32 14.08
C GLN A 97 -1.90 4.12 15.01
N PHE A 98 -2.97 4.90 14.84
CA PHE A 98 -4.21 4.69 15.59
C PHE A 98 -4.87 3.34 15.27
N ASN A 99 -4.84 2.92 14.02
CA ASN A 99 -5.44 1.68 13.56
C ASN A 99 -4.47 0.47 13.58
N LEU A 100 -3.26 0.64 14.14
CA LEU A 100 -2.22 -0.39 14.09
C LEU A 100 -2.66 -1.72 14.73
N ASN A 101 -3.47 -1.69 15.79
CA ASN A 101 -4.04 -2.90 16.39
C ASN A 101 -4.91 -3.65 15.39
N ALA A 102 -5.86 -2.94 14.79
CA ALA A 102 -6.78 -3.53 13.81
C ALA A 102 -6.02 -4.10 12.60
N LEU A 103 -4.96 -3.41 12.14
CA LEU A 103 -4.12 -3.89 11.04
C LEU A 103 -3.34 -5.17 11.42
N VAL A 104 -2.79 -5.22 12.63
CA VAL A 104 -2.06 -6.40 13.13
C VAL A 104 -3.00 -7.59 13.34
N ASP A 105 -4.16 -7.34 13.95
CA ASP A 105 -5.20 -8.37 14.18
C ASP A 105 -5.71 -8.92 12.84
N HIS A 106 -5.89 -8.04 11.86
CA HIS A 106 -6.24 -8.41 10.50
C HIS A 106 -5.19 -9.28 9.83
N ALA A 107 -3.91 -8.88 9.87
CA ALA A 107 -2.82 -9.66 9.30
C ALA A 107 -2.71 -11.04 9.95
N ASN A 108 -2.91 -11.12 11.27
CA ASN A 108 -2.99 -12.39 12.00
C ASN A 108 -4.23 -13.19 11.63
N GLY A 109 -5.36 -12.53 11.36
CA GLY A 109 -6.59 -13.18 10.84
C GLY A 109 -6.35 -13.87 9.48
N ILE A 110 -5.67 -13.22 8.56
CA ILE A 110 -5.26 -13.83 7.28
C ILE A 110 -4.34 -15.05 7.54
N LEU A 111 -3.35 -14.90 8.41
CA LEU A 111 -2.48 -16.00 8.77
C LEU A 111 -3.25 -17.18 9.36
N HIS A 112 -4.21 -16.91 10.22
CA HIS A 112 -5.07 -17.95 10.80
C HIS A 112 -5.86 -18.70 9.73
N ILE A 113 -6.42 -18.00 8.72
CA ILE A 113 -7.09 -18.62 7.59
C ILE A 113 -6.13 -19.53 6.81
N LEU A 114 -4.92 -19.05 6.53
CA LEU A 114 -3.92 -19.78 5.74
C LEU A 114 -3.32 -20.99 6.48
N LEU A 115 -3.19 -20.91 7.81
CA LEU A 115 -2.68 -21.99 8.64
C LEU A 115 -3.71 -23.10 8.85
N ASN A 116 -4.99 -22.76 8.90
CA ASN A 116 -6.08 -23.72 9.08
C ASN A 116 -6.64 -24.23 7.73
N LYS A 117 -5.83 -24.22 6.67
CA LYS A 117 -6.21 -24.68 5.33
C LYS A 117 -6.86 -26.08 5.34
N ASP A 118 -6.31 -26.99 6.11
CA ASP A 118 -6.81 -28.37 6.22
C ASP A 118 -8.23 -28.44 6.84
N ARG A 119 -8.52 -27.54 7.79
CA ARG A 119 -9.85 -27.41 8.39
C ARG A 119 -10.92 -27.04 7.36
N TYR A 120 -10.53 -26.25 6.37
CA TYR A 120 -11.42 -25.79 5.31
C TYR A 120 -11.36 -26.64 4.04
N GLY A 121 -10.49 -27.65 4.00
CA GLY A 121 -10.31 -28.53 2.84
C GLY A 121 -9.73 -27.81 1.61
N VAL A 122 -9.03 -26.68 1.80
CA VAL A 122 -8.45 -25.91 0.70
C VAL A 122 -6.95 -26.16 0.64
N GLU A 123 -6.52 -26.80 -0.42
CA GLU A 123 -5.11 -27.05 -0.69
C GLU A 123 -4.49 -25.90 -1.47
N ASN A 124 -3.20 -25.63 -1.22
CA ASN A 124 -2.36 -24.75 -2.04
C ASN A 124 -2.83 -23.31 -2.28
N PHE A 125 -3.22 -22.57 -1.21
CA PHE A 125 -3.45 -21.12 -1.32
C PHE A 125 -2.25 -20.35 -1.93
N LEU A 126 -1.04 -20.82 -1.66
CA LEU A 126 0.22 -20.18 -2.04
C LEU A 126 0.82 -20.83 -3.29
N GLY A 127 0.02 -20.97 -4.35
CA GLY A 127 0.51 -21.52 -5.61
C GLY A 127 1.67 -20.69 -6.21
N PRO A 128 2.48 -21.26 -7.09
CA PRO A 128 3.62 -20.60 -7.73
C PRO A 128 3.21 -19.31 -8.48
N GLN A 129 2.00 -19.25 -8.98
CA GLN A 129 1.47 -18.07 -9.65
C GLN A 129 1.26 -16.89 -8.68
N PHE A 130 0.78 -17.13 -7.47
CA PHE A 130 0.65 -16.11 -6.43
C PHE A 130 2.02 -15.56 -6.04
N GLN A 131 3.00 -16.42 -5.79
CA GLN A 131 4.37 -16.02 -5.47
C GLN A 131 4.99 -15.19 -6.59
N LYS A 132 4.81 -15.59 -7.85
CA LYS A 132 5.28 -14.83 -9.03
C LYS A 132 4.64 -13.45 -9.10
N THR A 133 3.34 -13.35 -8.84
CA THR A 133 2.62 -12.06 -8.85
C THR A 133 3.12 -11.15 -7.73
N LEU A 134 3.33 -11.68 -6.53
CA LEU A 134 3.90 -10.91 -5.42
C LEU A 134 5.33 -10.43 -5.72
N TYR A 135 6.16 -11.32 -6.25
CA TYR A 135 7.53 -10.96 -6.61
C TYR A 135 7.57 -9.86 -7.68
N LEU A 136 6.71 -9.96 -8.70
CA LEU A 136 6.57 -8.95 -9.74
C LEU A 136 6.10 -7.60 -9.17
N LEU A 137 5.15 -7.63 -8.23
CA LEU A 137 4.65 -6.43 -7.54
C LEU A 137 5.77 -5.74 -6.76
N CYS A 138 6.56 -6.50 -5.99
CA CYS A 138 7.71 -5.99 -5.27
C CYS A 138 8.75 -5.39 -6.20
N TYR A 139 9.15 -6.15 -7.21
CA TYR A 139 10.18 -5.74 -8.16
C TYR A 139 9.78 -4.43 -8.86
N LYS A 140 8.56 -4.35 -9.36
CA LYS A 140 8.05 -3.13 -10.01
C LYS A 140 8.08 -1.92 -9.07
N ASN A 141 7.57 -2.07 -7.85
CA ASN A 141 7.53 -0.95 -6.89
C ASN A 141 8.93 -0.52 -6.45
N TYR A 142 9.81 -1.50 -6.19
CA TYR A 142 11.20 -1.21 -5.81
C TYR A 142 11.97 -0.53 -6.94
N THR A 143 11.85 -1.03 -8.18
CA THR A 143 12.50 -0.44 -9.36
C THR A 143 11.98 0.97 -9.61
N THR A 144 10.66 1.19 -9.52
CA THR A 144 10.06 2.50 -9.66
C THR A 144 10.60 3.47 -8.59
N PHE A 145 10.66 3.04 -7.33
CA PHE A 145 11.24 3.86 -6.25
C PHE A 145 12.70 4.22 -6.52
N MET A 146 13.52 3.26 -6.93
CA MET A 146 14.95 3.50 -7.23
C MET A 146 15.11 4.49 -8.39
N ILE A 147 14.35 4.31 -9.48
CA ILE A 147 14.41 5.23 -10.64
C ILE A 147 14.02 6.64 -10.24
N ILE A 148 12.89 6.82 -9.55
CA ILE A 148 12.42 8.13 -9.10
C ILE A 148 13.45 8.76 -8.14
N SER A 149 13.98 7.99 -7.19
CA SER A 149 14.99 8.47 -6.24
C SER A 149 16.26 8.95 -6.95
N ILE A 150 16.75 8.20 -7.94
CA ILE A 150 17.92 8.58 -8.73
C ILE A 150 17.64 9.88 -9.49
N ILE A 151 16.47 9.98 -10.15
CA ILE A 151 16.10 11.20 -10.88
C ILE A 151 16.04 12.41 -9.94
N LEU A 152 15.42 12.27 -8.76
CA LEU A 152 15.34 13.35 -7.77
C LEU A 152 16.72 13.76 -7.27
N ILE A 153 17.61 12.81 -6.98
CA ILE A 153 18.99 13.09 -6.53
C ILE A 153 19.77 13.82 -7.63
N LEU A 154 19.72 13.32 -8.87
CA LEU A 154 20.42 13.93 -9.98
C LEU A 154 19.92 15.35 -10.27
N ASN A 155 18.62 15.55 -10.16
CA ASN A 155 18.00 16.86 -10.36
C ASN A 155 18.45 17.87 -9.27
N GLU A 156 18.41 17.45 -8.00
CA GLU A 156 18.91 18.31 -6.91
C GLU A 156 20.40 18.60 -7.04
N LEU A 157 21.21 17.63 -7.44
CA LEU A 157 22.65 17.84 -7.68
C LEU A 157 22.93 18.80 -8.86
N ALA A 158 22.12 18.73 -9.92
CA ALA A 158 22.26 19.60 -11.08
C ALA A 158 21.88 21.07 -10.77
N ASN A 159 20.88 21.26 -9.90
CA ASN A 159 20.37 22.59 -9.57
C ASN A 159 21.17 23.31 -8.48
N TYR A 160 22.03 22.61 -7.74
CA TYR A 160 22.79 23.23 -6.65
C TYR A 160 24.29 23.19 -6.91
N GLN A 161 24.87 24.36 -7.25
CA GLN A 161 26.31 24.54 -7.30
C GLN A 161 26.98 24.41 -5.91
N ASN A 162 26.22 24.66 -4.82
CA ASN A 162 26.63 24.44 -3.44
C ASN A 162 25.53 23.70 -2.67
N VAL A 163 25.85 22.48 -2.21
CA VAL A 163 24.93 21.69 -1.36
C VAL A 163 24.80 22.38 0.00
N THR A 164 23.66 22.97 0.24
CA THR A 164 23.30 23.57 1.54
C THR A 164 22.53 22.56 2.40
N VAL A 165 22.54 22.78 3.72
CA VAL A 165 21.72 21.97 4.65
C VAL A 165 20.24 21.98 4.23
N LYS A 166 19.75 23.11 3.71
CA LYS A 166 18.37 23.27 3.26
C LYS A 166 18.06 22.39 2.03
N SER A 167 18.98 22.32 1.05
CA SER A 167 18.82 21.44 -0.11
C SER A 167 18.84 19.97 0.27
N PHE A 168 19.70 19.60 1.22
CA PHE A 168 19.76 18.24 1.74
C PHE A 168 18.44 17.85 2.45
N LEU A 169 17.91 18.69 3.33
CA LEU A 169 16.63 18.46 4.01
C LEU A 169 15.48 18.32 3.01
N ARG A 170 15.44 19.18 1.99
CA ARG A 170 14.42 19.10 0.93
C ARG A 170 14.52 17.78 0.14
N LEU A 171 15.70 17.31 -0.19
CA LEU A 171 15.91 16.02 -0.85
C LEU A 171 15.41 14.88 0.04
N VAL A 172 15.76 14.86 1.33
CA VAL A 172 15.28 13.86 2.27
C VAL A 172 13.75 13.88 2.35
N ASN A 173 13.13 15.06 2.38
CA ASN A 173 11.68 15.21 2.38
C ASN A 173 11.06 14.59 1.12
N LEU A 174 11.56 14.89 -0.07
CA LEU A 174 11.07 14.32 -1.34
C LEU A 174 11.21 12.80 -1.36
N LEU A 175 12.32 12.26 -0.86
CA LEU A 175 12.53 10.81 -0.75
C LEU A 175 11.55 10.14 0.22
N VAL A 176 11.30 10.76 1.39
CA VAL A 176 10.31 10.27 2.36
C VAL A 176 8.91 10.29 1.77
N ASN A 177 8.54 11.36 1.07
CA ASN A 177 7.24 11.48 0.41
C ASN A 177 7.05 10.41 -0.68
N THR A 178 8.04 10.23 -1.55
CA THR A 178 8.01 9.23 -2.61
C THR A 178 7.93 7.81 -2.02
N TYR A 179 8.74 7.52 -1.01
CA TYR A 179 8.74 6.23 -0.34
C TYR A 179 7.38 5.92 0.29
N THR A 180 6.78 6.88 1.02
CA THR A 180 5.50 6.68 1.69
C THR A 180 4.36 6.44 0.70
N ASN A 181 4.33 7.20 -0.39
CA ASN A 181 3.31 7.05 -1.44
C ASN A 181 3.41 5.69 -2.13
N LEU A 182 4.62 5.26 -2.50
CA LEU A 182 4.84 3.94 -3.10
C LEU A 182 4.53 2.80 -2.13
N SER A 183 4.89 2.96 -0.85
CA SER A 183 4.57 1.98 0.20
C SER A 183 3.07 1.81 0.38
N LEU A 184 2.29 2.91 0.36
CA LEU A 184 0.84 2.87 0.45
C LEU A 184 0.24 2.09 -0.73
N MET A 185 0.64 2.43 -1.95
CA MET A 185 0.17 1.75 -3.16
C MET A 185 0.53 0.26 -3.15
N CYS A 186 1.76 -0.07 -2.76
CA CYS A 186 2.22 -1.45 -2.64
C CYS A 186 1.38 -2.24 -1.63
N ASN A 187 1.08 -1.64 -0.48
CA ASN A 187 0.25 -2.28 0.56
C ASN A 187 -1.18 -2.55 0.08
N ILE A 188 -1.82 -1.57 -0.58
CA ILE A 188 -3.17 -1.73 -1.12
C ILE A 188 -3.20 -2.83 -2.18
N LEU A 189 -2.25 -2.82 -3.12
CA LEU A 189 -2.18 -3.83 -4.18
C LEU A 189 -1.89 -5.24 -3.62
N LEU A 190 -1.05 -5.34 -2.60
CA LEU A 190 -0.78 -6.58 -1.88
C LEU A 190 -2.06 -7.14 -1.26
N LEU A 191 -2.80 -6.32 -0.53
CA LEU A 191 -4.05 -6.74 0.11
C LEU A 191 -5.08 -7.20 -0.92
N VAL A 192 -5.26 -6.43 -2.00
CA VAL A 192 -6.16 -6.81 -3.10
C VAL A 192 -5.78 -8.17 -3.69
N GLU A 193 -4.50 -8.43 -3.92
CA GLU A 193 -4.05 -9.70 -4.51
C GLU A 193 -4.23 -10.87 -3.55
N ILE A 194 -3.97 -10.68 -2.25
CA ILE A 194 -4.22 -11.70 -1.23
C ILE A 194 -5.70 -12.09 -1.21
N TYR A 195 -6.59 -11.10 -1.09
CA TYR A 195 -8.03 -11.38 -1.01
C TYR A 195 -8.60 -11.97 -2.29
N ARG A 196 -8.16 -11.46 -3.44
CA ARG A 196 -8.53 -12.02 -4.74
C ARG A 196 -8.16 -13.49 -4.85
N THR A 197 -6.94 -13.84 -4.44
CA THR A 197 -6.45 -15.22 -4.48
C THR A 197 -7.26 -16.10 -3.53
N LEU A 198 -7.51 -15.64 -2.29
CA LEU A 198 -8.31 -16.38 -1.33
C LEU A 198 -9.74 -16.64 -1.82
N LEU A 199 -10.40 -15.62 -2.38
CA LEU A 199 -11.76 -15.74 -2.91
C LEU A 199 -11.84 -16.67 -4.12
N ASN A 200 -10.91 -16.53 -5.07
CA ASN A 200 -10.88 -17.38 -6.25
C ASN A 200 -10.68 -18.86 -5.85
N ARG A 201 -9.75 -19.14 -4.93
CA ARG A 201 -9.54 -20.51 -4.46
C ARG A 201 -10.75 -21.08 -3.71
N CYS A 202 -11.40 -20.26 -2.90
CA CYS A 202 -12.64 -20.65 -2.23
C CYS A 202 -13.73 -20.99 -3.27
N HIS A 203 -13.88 -20.19 -4.31
CA HIS A 203 -14.83 -20.41 -5.39
C HIS A 203 -14.54 -21.68 -6.20
N GLU A 204 -13.28 -21.88 -6.62
CA GLU A 204 -12.84 -23.08 -7.34
C GLU A 204 -13.14 -24.35 -6.53
N GLN A 205 -12.89 -24.33 -5.22
CA GLN A 205 -13.18 -25.46 -4.35
C GLN A 205 -14.69 -25.70 -4.18
N MET A 206 -15.49 -24.63 -4.06
CA MET A 206 -16.96 -24.77 -4.01
C MET A 206 -17.49 -25.42 -5.29
N GLN A 207 -16.97 -25.01 -6.44
CA GLN A 207 -17.38 -25.56 -7.74
C GLN A 207 -17.00 -27.03 -7.85
N THR A 208 -15.78 -27.40 -7.45
CA THR A 208 -15.33 -28.80 -7.41
C THR A 208 -16.24 -29.67 -6.54
N VAL A 209 -16.63 -29.19 -5.37
CA VAL A 209 -17.54 -29.91 -4.46
C VAL A 209 -18.94 -30.05 -5.06
N LEU A 210 -19.43 -29.02 -5.77
CA LEU A 210 -20.72 -29.07 -6.48
C LEU A 210 -20.71 -30.04 -7.66
N ASP A 211 -19.62 -30.07 -8.43
CA ASP A 211 -19.45 -30.99 -9.56
C ASP A 211 -19.39 -32.45 -9.07
N LEU A 212 -18.71 -32.69 -7.95
CA LEU A 212 -18.71 -34.00 -7.28
C LEU A 212 -20.10 -34.38 -6.76
N ALA A 213 -20.88 -33.40 -6.31
CA ALA A 213 -22.25 -33.61 -5.84
C ALA A 213 -23.19 -34.03 -6.98
N SER A 214 -23.05 -33.43 -8.16
CA SER A 214 -23.87 -33.74 -9.33
C SER A 214 -23.62 -35.15 -9.88
N ASN A 215 -22.40 -35.66 -9.69
CA ASN A 215 -21.95 -36.95 -10.22
C ASN A 215 -22.09 -38.14 -9.23
N SER A 216 -22.50 -37.90 -7.99
CA SER A 216 -22.56 -38.95 -6.96
C SER A 216 -23.91 -39.05 -6.28
N THR A 217 -24.63 -40.15 -6.49
CA THR A 217 -25.93 -40.44 -5.87
C THR A 217 -25.88 -40.87 -4.39
N LYS A 218 -24.71 -41.09 -3.81
CA LYS A 218 -24.58 -41.76 -2.49
C LYS A 218 -23.87 -40.98 -1.36
N ARG A 219 -23.43 -39.71 -1.54
CA ARG A 219 -22.63 -39.01 -0.51
C ARG A 219 -23.14 -37.64 -0.08
N ASN A 220 -24.43 -37.44 0.01
CA ASN A 220 -25.02 -36.12 0.35
C ASN A 220 -24.55 -35.52 1.69
N PHE A 221 -24.22 -36.34 2.70
CA PHE A 221 -23.84 -35.83 4.01
C PHE A 221 -22.40 -35.22 4.05
N SER A 222 -21.45 -35.86 3.40
CA SER A 222 -20.06 -35.36 3.33
C SER A 222 -20.00 -34.04 2.55
N ILE A 223 -20.67 -33.99 1.42
CA ILE A 223 -20.75 -32.83 0.54
C ILE A 223 -21.36 -31.62 1.26
N ARG A 224 -22.45 -31.80 2.00
CA ARG A 224 -23.07 -30.75 2.80
C ARG A 224 -22.11 -30.18 3.85
N LYS A 225 -21.35 -31.04 4.52
CA LYS A 225 -20.35 -30.64 5.52
C LYS A 225 -19.22 -29.85 4.91
N ASP A 226 -18.74 -30.24 3.72
CA ASP A 226 -17.65 -29.56 3.03
C ASP A 226 -18.09 -28.21 2.46
N LEU A 227 -19.30 -28.11 1.90
CA LEU A 227 -19.90 -26.84 1.51
C LEU A 227 -20.08 -25.89 2.70
N GLN A 228 -20.51 -26.40 3.86
CA GLN A 228 -20.66 -25.59 5.06
C GLN A 228 -19.33 -25.04 5.55
N LYS A 229 -18.23 -25.83 5.48
CA LYS A 229 -16.89 -25.35 5.82
C LYS A 229 -16.40 -24.26 4.86
N LEU A 230 -16.62 -24.44 3.56
CA LEU A 230 -16.25 -23.42 2.55
C LEU A 230 -17.07 -22.14 2.70
N GLN A 231 -18.33 -22.25 3.06
CA GLN A 231 -19.15 -21.09 3.37
C GLN A 231 -18.67 -20.35 4.62
N GLN A 232 -18.24 -21.07 5.67
CA GLN A 232 -17.62 -20.46 6.85
C GLN A 232 -16.30 -19.75 6.48
N LEU A 233 -15.45 -20.40 5.68
CA LEU A 233 -14.21 -19.79 5.20
C LEU A 233 -14.48 -18.48 4.46
N ARG A 234 -15.46 -18.48 3.57
CA ARG A 234 -15.88 -17.32 2.81
C ARG A 234 -16.36 -16.18 3.72
N THR A 235 -17.15 -16.49 4.74
CA THR A 235 -17.61 -15.51 5.73
C THR A 235 -16.42 -14.90 6.48
N HIS A 236 -15.46 -15.70 6.90
CA HIS A 236 -14.25 -15.21 7.56
C HIS A 236 -13.37 -14.33 6.65
N ILE A 237 -13.24 -14.67 5.37
CA ILE A 237 -12.54 -13.83 4.39
C ILE A 237 -13.25 -12.48 4.27
N TYR A 238 -14.59 -12.48 4.21
CA TYR A 238 -15.40 -11.28 4.12
C TYR A 238 -15.24 -10.37 5.35
N GLU A 239 -15.41 -10.91 6.55
CA GLU A 239 -15.28 -10.17 7.82
C GLU A 239 -13.91 -9.53 7.97
N ASN A 240 -12.86 -10.24 7.57
CA ASN A 240 -11.51 -9.70 7.57
C ASN A 240 -11.32 -8.59 6.53
N PHE A 241 -11.93 -8.72 5.35
CA PHE A 241 -11.89 -7.70 4.31
C PHE A 241 -12.59 -6.41 4.74
N GLU A 242 -13.77 -6.50 5.34
CA GLU A 242 -14.50 -5.32 5.85
C GLU A 242 -13.67 -4.50 6.85
N LYS A 243 -12.96 -5.16 7.76
CA LYS A 243 -12.10 -4.48 8.75
C LYS A 243 -11.00 -3.65 8.12
N VAL A 244 -10.41 -4.12 7.03
CA VAL A 244 -9.32 -3.44 6.33
C VAL A 244 -9.83 -2.37 5.39
N GLN A 245 -10.99 -2.56 4.80
CA GLN A 245 -11.57 -1.59 3.87
C GLN A 245 -11.69 -0.20 4.49
N VAL A 246 -12.06 -0.11 5.77
CA VAL A 246 -12.20 1.17 6.48
C VAL A 246 -10.85 1.90 6.56
N VAL A 247 -9.77 1.20 6.92
CA VAL A 247 -8.44 1.82 7.08
C VAL A 247 -7.81 2.14 5.72
N CYS A 248 -7.83 1.19 4.80
CA CYS A 248 -7.25 1.39 3.46
C CYS A 248 -8.05 2.40 2.65
N GLY A 249 -9.38 2.41 2.79
CA GLY A 249 -10.25 3.35 2.09
C GLY A 249 -10.02 4.79 2.54
N SER A 250 -9.89 5.06 3.83
CA SER A 250 -9.61 6.40 4.35
C SER A 250 -8.25 6.93 3.87
N ASN A 251 -7.21 6.11 3.92
CA ASN A 251 -5.89 6.47 3.40
C ASN A 251 -5.93 6.77 1.89
N LEU A 252 -6.68 5.97 1.12
CA LEU A 252 -6.82 6.16 -0.32
C LEU A 252 -7.55 7.48 -0.65
N ILE A 253 -8.61 7.82 0.10
CA ILE A 253 -9.34 9.08 -0.07
C ILE A 253 -8.43 10.27 0.22
N VAL A 254 -7.70 10.25 1.36
CA VAL A 254 -6.75 11.31 1.73
C VAL A 254 -5.68 11.49 0.65
N PHE A 255 -5.13 10.38 0.15
CA PHE A 255 -4.16 10.39 -0.94
C PHE A 255 -4.73 10.98 -2.24
N TRP A 256 -5.96 10.61 -2.61
CA TRP A 256 -6.65 11.14 -3.78
C TRP A 256 -6.89 12.64 -3.68
N CYS A 257 -7.42 13.11 -2.57
CA CYS A 257 -7.65 14.54 -2.35
C CYS A 257 -6.36 15.34 -2.47
N CYS A 258 -5.28 14.86 -1.86
CA CYS A 258 -3.96 15.46 -1.99
C CYS A 258 -3.47 15.47 -3.46
N GLY A 259 -3.52 14.32 -4.12
CA GLY A 259 -3.06 14.17 -5.50
C GLY A 259 -3.79 15.12 -6.45
N CYS A 260 -5.12 15.22 -6.35
CA CYS A 260 -5.92 16.16 -7.15
C CYS A 260 -5.54 17.61 -6.84
N THR A 261 -5.37 17.99 -5.57
CA THR A 261 -4.99 19.35 -5.17
C THR A 261 -3.63 19.73 -5.75
N VAL A 262 -2.63 18.87 -5.58
CA VAL A 262 -1.28 19.11 -6.11
C VAL A 262 -1.26 19.15 -7.63
N LEU A 263 -2.06 18.31 -8.29
CA LEU A 263 -2.17 18.27 -9.75
C LEU A 263 -2.76 19.59 -10.31
N VAL A 264 -3.81 20.11 -9.67
CA VAL A 264 -4.39 21.41 -10.03
C VAL A 264 -3.38 22.53 -9.84
N MET A 265 -2.64 22.55 -8.72
CA MET A 265 -1.61 23.55 -8.46
C MET A 265 -0.47 23.50 -9.51
N ASN A 266 0.00 22.30 -9.86
CA ASN A 266 1.02 22.11 -10.90
C ASN A 266 0.53 22.57 -12.27
N PHE A 267 -0.72 22.22 -12.62
CA PHE A 267 -1.31 22.66 -13.88
C PHE A 267 -1.38 24.20 -13.95
N PHE A 268 -1.75 24.85 -12.84
CA PHE A 268 -1.78 26.28 -12.75
C PHE A 268 -0.39 26.91 -12.96
N LEU A 269 0.67 26.35 -12.36
CA LEU A 269 2.05 26.80 -12.56
C LEU A 269 2.50 26.70 -14.01
N LEU A 270 2.17 25.59 -14.68
CA LEU A 270 2.49 25.39 -16.09
C LEU A 270 1.79 26.42 -16.99
N VAL A 271 0.49 26.65 -16.76
CA VAL A 271 -0.29 27.64 -17.53
C VAL A 271 0.22 29.06 -17.32
N ASP A 272 0.56 29.42 -16.07
CA ASP A 272 1.13 30.76 -15.77
C ASP A 272 2.49 30.94 -16.42
N GLY A 273 3.36 29.90 -16.38
CA GLY A 273 4.65 29.89 -17.08
C GLY A 273 4.49 30.13 -18.58
N ILE A 274 3.55 29.45 -19.24
CA ILE A 274 3.26 29.62 -20.68
C ILE A 274 2.77 31.05 -20.98
N LYS A 275 1.85 31.62 -20.15
CA LYS A 275 1.35 32.98 -20.31
C LYS A 275 2.45 34.03 -20.21
N GLN A 276 3.44 33.81 -19.37
CA GLN A 276 4.59 34.69 -19.19
C GLN A 276 5.68 34.48 -20.26
N SER A 277 5.41 33.67 -21.30
CA SER A 277 6.39 33.25 -22.31
C SER A 277 7.65 32.64 -21.72
N ARG A 278 7.56 32.09 -20.50
CA ARG A 278 8.62 31.34 -19.83
C ARG A 278 8.53 29.89 -20.26
N VAL A 279 9.65 29.32 -20.72
CA VAL A 279 9.72 27.88 -20.91
C VAL A 279 9.61 27.23 -19.52
N PRO A 280 8.63 26.31 -19.31
CA PRO A 280 8.51 25.62 -18.04
C PRO A 280 9.85 24.93 -17.70
N ASP A 281 10.26 25.03 -16.45
CA ASP A 281 11.45 24.36 -15.98
C ASP A 281 11.25 22.83 -16.06
N TYR A 282 12.32 22.11 -16.36
CA TYR A 282 12.27 20.64 -16.46
C TYR A 282 11.66 20.00 -15.21
N ASP A 283 11.91 20.57 -14.03
CA ASP A 283 11.39 20.11 -12.74
C ASP A 283 9.87 20.23 -12.66
N GLU A 284 9.30 21.32 -13.16
CA GLU A 284 7.85 21.56 -13.17
C GLU A 284 7.15 20.50 -14.02
N ILE A 285 7.71 20.21 -15.21
CA ILE A 285 7.19 19.19 -16.12
C ILE A 285 7.33 17.79 -15.49
N LEU A 286 8.50 17.48 -14.90
CA LEU A 286 8.75 16.19 -14.27
C LEU A 286 7.80 15.95 -13.11
N LEU A 287 7.63 16.92 -12.20
CA LEU A 287 6.71 16.81 -11.08
C LEU A 287 5.27 16.63 -11.57
N PHE A 288 4.83 17.37 -12.58
CA PHE A 288 3.50 17.22 -13.17
C PHE A 288 3.28 15.79 -13.69
N ILE A 289 4.24 15.23 -14.44
CA ILE A 289 4.17 13.86 -14.96
C ILE A 289 4.11 12.85 -13.79
N LEU A 290 4.95 13.00 -12.77
CA LEU A 290 4.98 12.10 -11.61
C LEU A 290 3.64 12.11 -10.85
N TYR A 291 3.03 13.28 -10.66
CA TYR A 291 1.72 13.37 -10.00
C TYR A 291 0.59 12.80 -10.87
N CYS A 292 0.62 13.04 -12.18
CA CYS A 292 -0.32 12.40 -13.11
C CYS A 292 -0.25 10.87 -13.03
N LEU A 293 0.97 10.32 -13.08
CA LEU A 293 1.19 8.88 -12.96
C LEU A 293 0.74 8.35 -11.58
N GLY A 294 0.98 9.10 -10.51
CA GLY A 294 0.49 8.79 -9.16
C GLY A 294 -1.04 8.72 -9.09
N CYS A 295 -1.73 9.71 -9.65
CA CYS A 295 -3.19 9.74 -9.70
C CYS A 295 -3.77 8.58 -10.54
N VAL A 296 -3.18 8.30 -11.70
CA VAL A 296 -3.58 7.13 -12.53
C VAL A 296 -3.35 5.82 -11.77
N GLY A 297 -2.22 5.69 -11.09
CA GLY A 297 -1.91 4.52 -10.26
C GLY A 297 -2.94 4.32 -9.14
N ALA A 298 -3.29 5.40 -8.43
CA ALA A 298 -4.31 5.39 -7.38
C ALA A 298 -5.71 5.05 -7.92
N TYR A 299 -6.08 5.59 -9.08
CA TYR A 299 -7.34 5.25 -9.75
C TYR A 299 -7.41 3.76 -10.10
N LEU A 300 -6.36 3.22 -10.70
CA LEU A 300 -6.29 1.80 -11.04
C LEU A 300 -6.33 0.89 -9.79
N ALA A 301 -5.69 1.30 -8.70
CA ALA A 301 -5.77 0.60 -7.42
C ALA A 301 -7.20 0.63 -6.87
N GLY A 302 -7.86 1.80 -6.90
CA GLY A 302 -9.26 1.97 -6.50
C GLY A 302 -10.22 1.09 -7.30
N MET A 303 -10.06 1.01 -8.62
CA MET A 303 -10.84 0.11 -9.49
C MET A 303 -10.65 -1.37 -9.13
N LYS A 304 -9.43 -1.78 -8.78
CA LYS A 304 -9.18 -3.16 -8.33
C LYS A 304 -9.86 -3.45 -6.99
N VAL A 305 -9.83 -2.51 -6.05
CA VAL A 305 -10.54 -2.61 -4.77
C VAL A 305 -12.05 -2.71 -5.00
N GLN A 306 -12.62 -1.87 -5.88
CA GLN A 306 -14.03 -1.90 -6.23
C GLN A 306 -14.44 -3.25 -6.85
N LYS A 307 -13.68 -3.75 -7.82
CA LYS A 307 -13.95 -5.08 -8.41
C LYS A 307 -13.91 -6.19 -7.36
N LEU A 308 -12.97 -6.13 -6.42
CA LEU A 308 -12.90 -7.08 -5.32
C LEU A 308 -14.14 -6.97 -4.43
N TYR A 309 -14.59 -5.75 -4.11
CA TYR A 309 -15.80 -5.51 -3.34
C TYR A 309 -17.05 -6.06 -4.03
N GLU A 310 -17.19 -5.86 -5.34
CA GLU A 310 -18.29 -6.41 -6.15
C GLU A 310 -18.27 -7.94 -6.16
N MET A 311 -17.09 -8.56 -6.30
CA MET A 311 -16.95 -10.02 -6.18
C MET A 311 -17.42 -10.53 -4.82
N VAL A 312 -17.07 -9.80 -3.76
CA VAL A 312 -17.48 -10.14 -2.38
C VAL A 312 -18.98 -9.94 -2.18
N ARG A 313 -19.57 -8.86 -2.73
CA ARG A 313 -21.00 -8.52 -2.61
C ARG A 313 -21.91 -9.45 -3.40
N ASN A 314 -21.57 -9.74 -4.67
CA ASN A 314 -22.38 -10.62 -5.53
C ASN A 314 -22.47 -12.05 -5.01
N VAL A 315 -21.70 -12.32 -4.03
CA VAL A 315 -21.63 -13.58 -3.32
C VAL A 315 -22.59 -13.61 -2.11
N LYS A 316 -23.11 -12.43 -1.69
CA LYS A 316 -24.10 -12.32 -0.60
C LYS A 316 -25.54 -12.60 -1.08
N ASN A 317 -25.79 -12.42 -2.38
CA ASN A 317 -27.07 -12.71 -3.04
C ASN A 317 -27.01 -14.09 -3.70
#